data_d5fd37dedf9d832827d059524269f968
#
_entry.id   d5fd37dedf9d832827d059524269f968
#
_cell.length_a   1.000
_cell.length_b   1.000
_cell.length_c   1.000
_cell.angle_alpha   90.00
_cell.angle_beta   90.00
_cell.angle_gamma   90.00
#
_symmetry.space_group_name_H-M   'P 1'
#
loop_
_entity.id
_entity.type
_entity.pdbx_description
1 polymer ?
#
loop_
_entity_poly.entity_id
_entity_poly.type
_entity_poly.pdbx_seq_one_letter_code
_entity_poly.pdbx_strand_id
1 'polypeptide(L)'
;GKFVNREGKNIDFSSGPIVWGEAGTNGQHAFYQLIHQGNKLIPCDFLMPIKSHYAVGENGDEHHKILLANMLAQTKALMQGKTPLEVKHEMEAQGLSDEEIRVVLPHRVFGGNRPTNSILFEKLTPRTLGKLIALYEHKIFVQGIIWHINSFDQWGVEFGKQLARGILPQLLDNSPAVAFDCSTNGLIDYIHSM
;
A
#
# COMPACT_ATOMS: atom_id res chain seq x y z
N GLY A 1 1.79 -3.75 -13.38
CA GLY A 1 2.77 -3.24 -14.34
C GLY A 1 3.43 -4.32 -15.14
N LYS A 2 3.99 -3.94 -16.26
CA LYS A 2 4.69 -4.82 -17.20
C LYS A 2 6.00 -4.15 -17.62
N PHE A 3 7.00 -4.93 -17.95
CA PHE A 3 8.25 -4.42 -18.52
C PHE A 3 8.26 -4.46 -20.06
N VAL A 4 7.20 -4.99 -20.69
CA VAL A 4 6.99 -5.02 -22.14
C VAL A 4 5.66 -4.38 -22.52
N ASN A 5 5.63 -3.74 -23.69
CA ASN A 5 4.41 -3.19 -24.29
C ASN A 5 3.58 -4.30 -25.00
N ARG A 6 2.48 -3.91 -25.65
CA ARG A 6 1.59 -4.85 -26.37
C ARG A 6 2.27 -5.56 -27.56
N GLU A 7 3.32 -4.97 -28.14
CA GLU A 7 4.13 -5.57 -29.19
C GLU A 7 5.28 -6.43 -28.65
N GLY A 8 5.38 -6.62 -27.33
CA GLY A 8 6.46 -7.39 -26.73
C GLY A 8 7.81 -6.67 -26.65
N LYS A 9 7.85 -5.35 -26.90
CA LYS A 9 9.08 -4.55 -26.80
C LYS A 9 9.23 -4.02 -25.36
N ASN A 10 10.47 -3.98 -24.88
CA ASN A 10 10.77 -3.40 -23.57
C ASN A 10 10.35 -1.93 -23.52
N ILE A 11 9.79 -1.53 -22.36
CA ILE A 11 9.49 -0.13 -22.06
C ILE A 11 10.61 0.47 -21.20
N ASP A 12 10.85 1.77 -21.34
CA ASP A 12 11.89 2.55 -20.66
C ASP A 12 11.37 3.41 -19.50
N PHE A 13 10.13 3.19 -19.11
CA PHE A 13 9.47 3.88 -18.00
C PHE A 13 8.87 2.90 -17.00
N SER A 14 8.63 3.36 -15.77
CA SER A 14 7.96 2.57 -14.75
C SER A 14 6.46 2.45 -15.02
N SER A 15 5.96 1.23 -15.15
CA SER A 15 4.54 0.92 -15.29
C SER A 15 4.02 0.18 -14.05
N GLY A 16 2.83 0.54 -13.61
CA GLY A 16 2.19 -0.02 -12.43
C GLY A 16 2.65 0.63 -11.12
N PRO A 17 1.71 1.21 -10.35
CA PRO A 17 1.99 1.76 -9.03
C PRO A 17 2.25 0.63 -8.02
N ILE A 18 2.80 1.01 -6.87
CA ILE A 18 2.76 0.15 -5.69
C ILE A 18 1.29 -0.02 -5.28
N VAL A 19 0.85 -1.26 -5.11
CA VAL A 19 -0.54 -1.59 -4.77
C VAL A 19 -0.57 -2.42 -3.50
N TRP A 20 -1.06 -1.84 -2.42
CA TRP A 20 -1.50 -2.54 -1.22
C TRP A 20 -2.62 -1.73 -0.58
N GLY A 21 -3.31 -2.31 0.37
CA GLY A 21 -4.34 -1.61 1.12
C GLY A 21 -4.64 -2.29 2.43
N GLU A 22 -5.10 -1.49 3.38
CA GLU A 22 -5.51 -1.94 4.70
C GLU A 22 -6.52 -0.95 5.29
N ALA A 23 -7.25 -1.39 6.32
CA ALA A 23 -8.04 -0.49 7.14
C ALA A 23 -7.13 0.60 7.74
N GLY A 24 -7.52 1.87 7.56
CA GLY A 24 -6.68 3.03 7.90
C GLY A 24 -6.23 3.05 9.36
N THR A 25 -7.06 2.56 10.28
CA THR A 25 -6.73 2.44 11.71
C THR A 25 -5.48 1.59 11.94
N ASN A 26 -5.34 0.45 11.25
CA ASN A 26 -4.17 -0.41 11.34
C ASN A 26 -3.03 0.12 10.49
N GLY A 27 -3.31 0.55 9.25
CA GLY A 27 -2.33 1.07 8.30
C GLY A 27 -1.54 2.25 8.83
N GLN A 28 -2.17 3.11 9.66
CA GLN A 28 -1.52 4.24 10.31
C GLN A 28 -0.31 3.83 11.14
N HIS A 29 -0.36 2.68 11.79
CA HIS A 29 0.73 2.14 12.61
C HIS A 29 1.65 1.16 11.85
N ALA A 30 1.26 0.72 10.66
CA ALA A 30 1.99 -0.26 9.87
C ALA A 30 2.92 0.38 8.82
N PHE A 31 2.41 1.26 7.96
CA PHE A 31 3.17 1.74 6.80
C PHE A 31 3.04 3.26 6.51
N TYR A 32 2.27 4.03 7.27
CA TYR A 32 2.14 5.47 7.00
C TYR A 32 3.45 6.22 7.12
N GLN A 33 4.35 5.78 8.00
CA GLN A 33 5.69 6.35 8.09
C GLN A 33 6.44 6.29 6.75
N LEU A 34 6.32 5.17 6.02
CA LEU A 34 6.87 5.02 4.67
C LEU A 34 6.24 6.00 3.67
N ILE A 35 4.92 6.22 3.76
CA ILE A 35 4.22 7.16 2.89
C ILE A 35 4.69 8.59 3.14
N HIS A 36 4.87 8.99 4.41
CA HIS A 36 5.28 10.33 4.79
C HIS A 36 6.76 10.64 4.48
N GLN A 37 7.68 9.76 4.86
CA GLN A 37 9.12 10.02 4.82
C GLN A 37 9.92 9.05 3.96
N GLY A 38 9.26 8.06 3.33
CA GLY A 38 9.95 7.16 2.40
C GLY A 38 10.49 7.90 1.18
N ASN A 39 11.55 7.34 0.58
CA ASN A 39 12.21 7.90 -0.60
C ASN A 39 11.49 7.60 -1.93
N LYS A 40 10.42 6.79 -1.91
CA LYS A 40 9.57 6.53 -3.07
C LYS A 40 8.28 7.32 -2.97
N LEU A 41 7.84 7.89 -4.10
CA LEU A 41 6.54 8.51 -4.19
C LEU A 41 5.46 7.42 -4.33
N ILE A 42 4.53 7.40 -3.38
CA ILE A 42 3.44 6.42 -3.33
C ILE A 42 2.12 7.20 -3.38
N PRO A 43 1.46 7.29 -4.54
CA PRO A 43 0.12 7.88 -4.63
C PRO A 43 -0.88 7.05 -3.83
N CYS A 44 -1.65 7.71 -2.95
CA CYS A 44 -2.59 7.04 -2.06
C CYS A 44 -4.04 7.40 -2.38
N ASP A 45 -4.92 6.40 -2.37
CA ASP A 45 -6.38 6.58 -2.40
C ASP A 45 -6.94 6.36 -0.99
N PHE A 46 -7.54 7.38 -0.40
CA PHE A 46 -8.23 7.31 0.89
C PHE A 46 -9.73 7.15 0.63
N LEU A 47 -10.27 6.00 1.02
CA LEU A 47 -11.68 5.63 0.84
C LEU A 47 -12.41 5.79 2.18
N MET A 48 -13.45 6.64 2.25
CA MET A 48 -14.12 6.90 3.51
C MET A 48 -15.64 7.05 3.35
N PRO A 49 -16.44 6.20 4.00
CA PRO A 49 -17.87 6.45 4.17
C PRO A 49 -18.11 7.62 5.13
N ILE A 50 -19.01 8.53 4.78
CA ILE A 50 -19.40 9.65 5.66
C ILE A 50 -20.22 9.15 6.85
N LYS A 51 -21.00 8.09 6.65
CA LYS A 51 -21.86 7.47 7.67
C LYS A 51 -21.43 6.04 7.96
N SER A 52 -21.37 5.68 9.23
CA SER A 52 -21.21 4.30 9.68
C SER A 52 -22.51 3.50 9.54
N HIS A 53 -22.39 2.16 9.52
CA HIS A 53 -23.56 1.26 9.63
C HIS A 53 -24.11 1.21 11.05
N TYR A 54 -23.25 1.38 12.05
CA TYR A 54 -23.59 1.31 13.45
C TYR A 54 -23.13 2.58 14.16
N ALA A 55 -24.02 3.14 14.96
CA ALA A 55 -23.68 4.24 15.86
C ALA A 55 -22.92 3.70 17.06
N VAL A 56 -21.71 4.20 17.31
CA VAL A 56 -20.84 3.78 18.42
C VAL A 56 -20.27 5.03 19.12
N GLY A 57 -20.26 5.01 20.45
CA GLY A 57 -19.85 6.12 21.31
C GLY A 57 -21.03 6.78 22.01
N GLU A 58 -20.77 7.62 22.99
CA GLU A 58 -21.78 8.28 23.84
C GLU A 58 -22.75 9.17 23.03
N ASN A 59 -22.25 9.80 21.97
CA ASN A 59 -23.02 10.66 21.07
C ASN A 59 -23.44 9.96 19.76
N GLY A 60 -23.49 8.64 19.75
CA GLY A 60 -24.03 7.80 18.67
C GLY A 60 -23.12 7.56 17.48
N ASP A 61 -22.25 8.47 17.07
CA ASP A 61 -21.34 8.34 15.93
C ASP A 61 -19.92 8.89 16.20
N GLU A 62 -19.58 9.06 17.47
CA GLU A 62 -18.30 9.65 17.90
C GLU A 62 -17.09 8.89 17.37
N HIS A 63 -17.08 7.55 17.46
CA HIS A 63 -16.00 6.73 16.93
C HIS A 63 -15.78 6.95 15.43
N HIS A 64 -16.87 7.08 14.67
CA HIS A 64 -16.78 7.34 13.24
C HIS A 64 -16.23 8.74 12.94
N LYS A 65 -16.61 9.74 13.69
CA LYS A 65 -16.06 11.12 13.59
C LYS A 65 -14.57 11.15 13.90
N ILE A 66 -14.10 10.38 14.88
CA ILE A 66 -12.67 10.23 15.17
C ILE A 66 -11.94 9.62 13.96
N LEU A 67 -12.49 8.58 13.33
CA LEU A 67 -11.90 8.01 12.11
C LEU A 67 -11.85 8.99 10.95
N LEU A 68 -12.93 9.77 10.74
CA LEU A 68 -12.97 10.84 9.72
C LEU A 68 -11.90 11.90 10.00
N ALA A 69 -11.78 12.34 11.25
CA ALA A 69 -10.77 13.32 11.65
C ALA A 69 -9.34 12.82 11.40
N ASN A 70 -9.06 11.56 11.73
CA ASN A 70 -7.77 10.95 11.47
C ASN A 70 -7.46 10.87 9.96
N MET A 71 -8.42 10.45 9.13
CA MET A 71 -8.24 10.41 7.67
C MET A 71 -7.94 11.80 7.12
N LEU A 72 -8.71 12.83 7.52
CA LEU A 72 -8.49 14.20 7.09
C LEU A 72 -7.15 14.76 7.58
N ALA A 73 -6.72 14.42 8.79
CA ALA A 73 -5.42 14.81 9.31
C ALA A 73 -4.27 14.20 8.51
N GLN A 74 -4.38 12.90 8.15
CA GLN A 74 -3.35 12.21 7.35
C GLN A 74 -3.24 12.79 5.94
N THR A 75 -4.36 13.01 5.25
CA THR A 75 -4.34 13.62 3.91
C THR A 75 -3.80 15.05 3.93
N LYS A 76 -4.15 15.85 4.97
CA LYS A 76 -3.59 17.18 5.20
C LYS A 76 -2.07 17.13 5.43
N ALA A 77 -1.60 16.23 6.29
CA ALA A 77 -0.18 16.09 6.60
C ALA A 77 0.63 15.66 5.37
N LEU A 78 0.12 14.73 4.55
CA LEU A 78 0.75 14.31 3.31
C LEU A 78 0.84 15.45 2.28
N MET A 79 -0.18 16.30 2.22
CA MET A 79 -0.20 17.45 1.32
C MET A 79 0.75 18.56 1.78
N GLN A 80 0.66 18.98 3.03
CA GLN A 80 1.37 20.16 3.54
C GLN A 80 2.79 19.85 4.02
N GLY A 81 2.97 18.68 4.64
CA GLY A 81 4.22 18.37 5.36
C GLY A 81 4.39 19.22 6.62
N LYS A 82 5.66 19.38 7.05
CA LYS A 82 6.06 20.17 8.19
C LYS A 82 7.49 20.65 7.99
N THR A 83 7.67 21.95 7.98
CA THR A 83 8.96 22.58 7.66
C THR A 83 9.95 22.48 8.83
N PRO A 84 11.28 22.60 8.59
CA PRO A 84 12.27 22.67 9.64
C PRO A 84 12.03 23.78 10.65
N LEU A 85 11.52 24.94 10.20
CA LEU A 85 11.24 26.08 11.06
C LEU A 85 10.08 25.80 12.03
N GLU A 86 8.99 25.22 11.53
CA GLU A 86 7.85 24.81 12.37
C GLU A 86 8.27 23.77 13.41
N VAL A 87 9.06 22.74 12.98
CA VAL A 87 9.58 21.72 13.89
C VAL A 87 10.46 22.34 14.96
N LYS A 88 11.35 23.27 14.60
CA LYS A 88 12.24 23.94 15.54
C LYS A 88 11.45 24.72 16.60
N HIS A 89 10.51 25.56 16.18
CA HIS A 89 9.65 26.31 17.10
C HIS A 89 8.88 25.43 18.06
N GLU A 90 8.37 24.31 17.60
CA GLU A 90 7.67 23.36 18.48
C GLU A 90 8.60 22.71 19.51
N MET A 91 9.83 22.33 19.09
CA MET A 91 10.80 21.74 19.99
C MET A 91 11.31 22.74 21.02
N GLU A 92 11.54 24.00 20.64
CA GLU A 92 11.85 25.11 21.54
C GLU A 92 10.70 25.33 22.57
N ALA A 93 9.46 25.33 22.10
CA ALA A 93 8.29 25.44 22.97
C ALA A 93 8.12 24.26 23.93
N GLN A 94 8.63 23.09 23.59
CA GLN A 94 8.68 21.89 24.44
C GLN A 94 9.85 21.94 25.45
N GLY A 95 10.74 22.96 25.37
CA GLY A 95 11.87 23.13 26.27
C GLY A 95 13.08 22.26 25.95
N LEU A 96 13.20 21.75 24.72
CA LEU A 96 14.38 20.98 24.31
C LEU A 96 15.61 21.92 24.17
N SER A 97 16.76 21.41 24.48
CA SER A 97 18.03 22.10 24.27
C SER A 97 18.41 22.17 22.79
N ASP A 98 19.26 23.12 22.42
CA ASP A 98 19.78 23.29 21.05
C ASP A 98 20.44 22.01 20.52
N GLU A 99 21.13 21.26 21.38
CA GLU A 99 21.77 19.99 20.99
C GLU A 99 20.72 18.92 20.68
N GLU A 100 19.67 18.76 21.49
CA GLU A 100 18.57 17.84 21.24
C GLU A 100 17.82 18.23 19.98
N ILE A 101 17.57 19.53 19.77
CA ILE A 101 16.94 20.04 18.55
C ILE A 101 17.80 19.69 17.34
N ARG A 102 19.08 19.92 17.37
CA ARG A 102 20.00 19.63 16.26
C ARG A 102 19.97 18.15 15.85
N VAL A 103 19.89 17.24 16.81
CA VAL A 103 19.86 15.79 16.56
C VAL A 103 18.48 15.33 16.04
N VAL A 104 17.39 15.81 16.65
CA VAL A 104 16.05 15.26 16.41
C VAL A 104 15.32 15.95 15.25
N LEU A 105 15.59 17.24 15.01
CA LEU A 105 14.89 18.04 14.00
C LEU A 105 14.82 17.38 12.61
N PRO A 106 15.92 16.83 12.04
CA PRO A 106 15.86 16.20 10.72
C PRO A 106 14.87 15.02 10.63
N HIS A 107 14.63 14.35 11.75
CA HIS A 107 13.70 13.19 11.81
C HIS A 107 12.23 13.61 11.96
N ARG A 108 11.95 14.86 12.31
CA ARG A 108 10.59 15.39 12.51
C ARG A 108 10.11 16.30 11.37
N VAL A 109 10.92 16.48 10.34
CA VAL A 109 10.57 17.24 9.13
C VAL A 109 9.86 16.33 8.13
N PHE A 110 8.78 16.82 7.54
CA PHE A 110 8.00 16.12 6.53
C PHE A 110 7.93 16.98 5.27
N GLY A 111 8.39 16.46 4.14
CA GLY A 111 8.48 17.22 2.89
C GLY A 111 7.12 17.64 2.31
N GLY A 112 6.04 16.94 2.68
CA GLY A 112 4.73 17.18 2.07
C GLY A 112 4.70 16.84 0.58
N ASN A 113 3.76 17.44 -0.15
CA ASN A 113 3.56 17.25 -1.60
C ASN A 113 3.47 15.75 -1.99
N ARG A 114 2.88 14.92 -1.12
CA ARG A 114 2.62 13.50 -1.36
C ARG A 114 1.21 13.39 -1.95
N PRO A 115 1.05 12.91 -3.21
CA PRO A 115 -0.24 12.93 -3.88
C PRO A 115 -1.21 11.94 -3.24
N THR A 116 -2.43 12.42 -2.98
CA THR A 116 -3.53 11.62 -2.44
C THR A 116 -4.83 11.94 -3.17
N ASN A 117 -5.71 10.93 -3.27
CA ASN A 117 -7.10 11.12 -3.62
C ASN A 117 -7.96 10.83 -2.38
N SER A 118 -8.89 11.69 -2.07
CA SER A 118 -9.90 11.46 -1.03
C SER A 118 -11.24 11.11 -1.69
N ILE A 119 -11.66 9.85 -1.56
CA ILE A 119 -12.89 9.32 -2.15
C ILE A 119 -13.92 9.16 -1.03
N LEU A 120 -14.81 10.14 -0.89
CA LEU A 120 -15.87 10.11 0.09
C LEU A 120 -17.17 9.62 -0.56
N PHE A 121 -17.92 8.83 0.19
CA PHE A 121 -19.24 8.35 -0.21
C PHE A 121 -20.15 8.26 1.03
N GLU A 122 -21.45 8.31 0.81
CA GLU A 122 -22.39 8.43 1.93
C GLU A 122 -22.28 7.24 2.90
N LYS A 123 -22.39 6.02 2.40
CA LYS A 123 -22.34 4.77 3.20
C LYS A 123 -21.82 3.62 2.35
N LEU A 124 -21.09 2.68 2.97
CA LEU A 124 -20.63 1.48 2.29
C LEU A 124 -21.79 0.48 2.14
N THR A 125 -22.47 0.55 1.03
CA THR A 125 -23.54 -0.38 0.62
C THR A 125 -23.04 -1.33 -0.46
N PRO A 126 -23.73 -2.45 -0.77
CA PRO A 126 -23.38 -3.31 -1.91
C PRO A 126 -23.28 -2.52 -3.22
N ARG A 127 -24.18 -1.54 -3.44
CA ARG A 127 -24.14 -0.66 -4.61
C ARG A 127 -22.89 0.22 -4.63
N THR A 128 -22.50 0.80 -3.48
CA THR A 128 -21.29 1.62 -3.38
C THR A 128 -20.05 0.77 -3.60
N LEU A 129 -19.99 -0.41 -3.02
CA LEU A 129 -18.89 -1.35 -3.23
C LEU A 129 -18.76 -1.73 -4.71
N GLY A 130 -19.86 -2.06 -5.38
CA GLY A 130 -19.86 -2.34 -6.82
C GLY A 130 -19.32 -1.17 -7.66
N LYS A 131 -19.67 0.09 -7.29
CA LYS A 131 -19.12 1.28 -7.96
C LYS A 131 -17.61 1.43 -7.74
N LEU A 132 -17.11 1.16 -6.53
CA LEU A 132 -15.68 1.22 -6.22
C LEU A 132 -14.91 0.14 -7.00
N ILE A 133 -15.42 -1.09 -7.06
CA ILE A 133 -14.82 -2.17 -7.86
C ILE A 133 -14.74 -1.74 -9.33
N ALA A 134 -15.84 -1.28 -9.91
CA ALA A 134 -15.87 -0.82 -11.30
C ALA A 134 -14.91 0.37 -11.55
N LEU A 135 -14.78 1.29 -10.59
CA LEU A 135 -13.82 2.40 -10.67
C LEU A 135 -12.38 1.88 -10.81
N TYR A 136 -12.00 0.91 -9.99
CA TYR A 136 -10.64 0.36 -10.03
C TYR A 136 -10.40 -0.53 -11.27
N GLU A 137 -11.39 -1.27 -11.74
CA GLU A 137 -11.30 -1.98 -13.02
C GLU A 137 -11.06 -1.00 -14.17
N HIS A 138 -11.81 0.09 -14.24
CA HIS A 138 -11.62 1.14 -15.25
C HIS A 138 -10.26 1.84 -15.11
N LYS A 139 -9.83 2.13 -13.88
CA LYS A 139 -8.49 2.70 -13.62
C LYS A 139 -7.39 1.82 -14.21
N ILE A 140 -7.43 0.51 -13.95
CA ILE A 140 -6.44 -0.45 -14.46
C ILE A 140 -6.51 -0.54 -16.00
N PHE A 141 -7.71 -0.57 -16.56
CA PHE A 141 -7.90 -0.57 -18.01
C PHE A 141 -7.31 0.68 -18.66
N VAL A 142 -7.65 1.86 -18.16
CA VAL A 142 -7.17 3.14 -18.69
C VAL A 142 -5.64 3.26 -18.55
N GLN A 143 -5.08 2.87 -17.42
CA GLN A 143 -3.62 2.82 -17.23
C GLN A 143 -2.95 1.91 -18.27
N GLY A 144 -3.52 0.75 -18.55
CA GLY A 144 -3.01 -0.16 -19.58
C GLY A 144 -3.05 0.44 -21.00
N ILE A 145 -4.08 1.22 -21.30
CA ILE A 145 -4.15 1.94 -22.57
C ILE A 145 -3.07 3.02 -22.65
N ILE A 146 -2.93 3.85 -21.63
CA ILE A 146 -1.94 4.94 -21.55
C ILE A 146 -0.51 4.39 -21.64
N TRP A 147 -0.21 3.32 -20.94
CA TRP A 147 1.11 2.68 -20.93
C TRP A 147 1.33 1.69 -22.07
N HIS A 148 0.32 1.49 -22.91
CA HIS A 148 0.35 0.55 -24.02
C HIS A 148 0.76 -0.87 -23.62
N ILE A 149 0.25 -1.35 -22.50
CA ILE A 149 0.53 -2.68 -21.93
C ILE A 149 -0.74 -3.53 -21.83
N ASN A 150 -0.58 -4.85 -21.70
CA ASN A 150 -1.69 -5.77 -21.43
C ASN A 150 -1.97 -5.81 -19.93
N SER A 151 -3.12 -5.26 -19.51
CA SER A 151 -3.47 -5.10 -18.09
C SER A 151 -3.99 -6.38 -17.43
N PHE A 152 -4.62 -7.28 -18.19
CA PHE A 152 -5.44 -8.37 -17.64
C PHE A 152 -4.87 -9.77 -17.87
N ASP A 153 -3.69 -9.90 -18.46
CA ASP A 153 -2.99 -11.17 -18.47
C ASP A 153 -2.22 -11.39 -17.15
N GLN A 154 -1.92 -12.62 -16.82
CA GLN A 154 -1.24 -12.97 -15.56
C GLN A 154 -0.22 -14.11 -15.77
N TRP A 155 0.61 -14.00 -16.80
CA TRP A 155 1.60 -15.03 -17.16
C TRP A 155 2.52 -15.43 -16.01
N GLY A 156 2.89 -14.52 -15.12
CA GLY A 156 3.67 -14.82 -13.93
C GLY A 156 2.94 -15.76 -12.96
N VAL A 157 1.61 -15.58 -12.80
CA VAL A 157 0.79 -16.48 -11.97
C VAL A 157 0.65 -17.84 -12.63
N GLU A 158 0.44 -17.90 -13.94
CA GLU A 158 0.37 -19.17 -14.69
C GLU A 158 1.70 -19.95 -14.61
N PHE A 159 2.83 -19.26 -14.73
CA PHE A 159 4.15 -19.84 -14.53
C PHE A 159 4.31 -20.43 -13.12
N GLY A 160 3.93 -19.69 -12.08
CA GLY A 160 3.93 -20.19 -10.70
C GLY A 160 3.08 -21.46 -10.52
N LYS A 161 1.89 -21.51 -11.13
CA LYS A 161 1.04 -22.71 -11.10
C LYS A 161 1.68 -23.92 -11.82
N GLN A 162 2.41 -23.67 -12.91
CA GLN A 162 3.14 -24.74 -13.60
C GLN A 162 4.24 -25.33 -12.70
N LEU A 163 5.02 -24.47 -12.05
CA LEU A 163 6.06 -24.91 -11.11
C LEU A 163 5.45 -25.67 -9.92
N ALA A 164 4.37 -25.18 -9.35
CA ALA A 164 3.69 -25.85 -8.23
C ALA A 164 3.18 -27.26 -8.58
N ARG A 165 2.71 -27.48 -9.82
CA ARG A 165 2.30 -28.81 -10.28
C ARG A 165 3.48 -29.78 -10.38
N GLY A 166 4.68 -29.27 -10.68
CA GLY A 166 5.91 -30.08 -10.69
C GLY A 166 6.43 -30.39 -9.28
N ILE A 167 6.27 -29.43 -8.35
CA ILE A 167 6.75 -29.57 -6.95
C ILE A 167 5.84 -30.49 -6.13
N LEU A 168 4.53 -30.42 -6.31
CA LEU A 168 3.57 -31.20 -5.50
C LEU A 168 3.87 -32.72 -5.42
N PRO A 169 4.20 -33.44 -6.51
CA PRO A 169 4.56 -34.85 -6.43
C PRO A 169 5.75 -35.12 -5.51
N GLN A 170 6.76 -34.22 -5.50
CA GLN A 170 7.93 -34.38 -4.63
C GLN A 170 7.57 -34.21 -3.15
N LEU A 171 6.64 -33.30 -2.83
CA LEU A 171 6.14 -33.14 -1.47
C LEU A 171 5.28 -34.32 -0.98
N LEU A 172 4.67 -35.06 -1.90
CA LEU A 172 3.85 -36.25 -1.58
C LEU A 172 4.68 -37.54 -1.46
N ASP A 173 5.83 -37.58 -2.10
CA ASP A 173 6.68 -38.79 -2.21
C ASP A 173 7.78 -38.79 -1.16
N ASN A 174 7.80 -38.26 -0.09
CA ASN A 174 8.77 -38.28 1.03
C ASN A 174 10.22 -38.80 0.68
N SER A 175 10.59 -38.81 -0.59
CA SER A 175 11.93 -39.14 -1.06
C SER A 175 12.80 -37.89 -1.18
N PRO A 176 14.15 -37.98 -1.10
CA PRO A 176 15.00 -36.80 -1.25
C PRO A 176 14.75 -36.06 -2.55
N ALA A 177 14.59 -34.76 -2.45
CA ALA A 177 14.30 -33.90 -3.60
C ALA A 177 15.56 -33.64 -4.43
N VAL A 178 15.54 -34.05 -5.70
CA VAL A 178 16.70 -33.94 -6.63
C VAL A 178 16.29 -33.28 -7.96
N ALA A 179 15.04 -32.94 -8.14
CA ALA A 179 14.49 -32.54 -9.45
C ALA A 179 14.59 -31.04 -9.73
N PHE A 180 14.89 -30.21 -8.72
CA PHE A 180 14.85 -28.76 -8.80
C PHE A 180 16.21 -28.12 -8.47
N ASP A 181 16.22 -26.80 -8.35
CA ASP A 181 17.37 -26.04 -7.85
C ASP A 181 17.65 -26.36 -6.38
N CYS A 182 18.88 -26.04 -5.93
CA CYS A 182 19.31 -26.35 -4.56
C CYS A 182 18.47 -25.74 -3.47
N SER A 183 17.89 -24.56 -3.69
CA SER A 183 17.00 -23.90 -2.72
C SER A 183 15.67 -24.64 -2.59
N THR A 184 15.04 -24.95 -3.72
CA THR A 184 13.76 -25.68 -3.75
C THR A 184 13.91 -27.09 -3.18
N ASN A 185 14.95 -27.83 -3.59
CA ASN A 185 15.22 -29.16 -3.03
C ASN A 185 15.48 -29.11 -1.52
N GLY A 186 16.32 -28.19 -1.05
CA GLY A 186 16.61 -28.04 0.37
C GLY A 186 15.38 -27.70 1.23
N LEU A 187 14.43 -26.90 0.69
CA LEU A 187 13.18 -26.61 1.37
C LEU A 187 12.24 -27.82 1.42
N ILE A 188 12.17 -28.60 0.34
CA ILE A 188 11.39 -29.86 0.31
C ILE A 188 11.95 -30.86 1.32
N ASP A 189 13.27 -31.08 1.32
CA ASP A 189 13.93 -31.99 2.26
C ASP A 189 13.73 -31.54 3.72
N TYR A 190 13.78 -30.23 3.98
CA TYR A 190 13.48 -29.68 5.30
C TYR A 190 12.04 -29.95 5.72
N ILE A 191 11.06 -29.74 4.83
CA ILE A 191 9.65 -30.05 5.09
C ILE A 191 9.46 -31.52 5.43
N HIS A 192 10.12 -32.44 4.70
CA HIS A 192 10.04 -33.87 4.95
C HIS A 192 10.68 -34.29 6.30
N SER A 193 11.61 -33.48 6.82
CA SER A 193 12.30 -33.74 8.10
C SER A 193 11.50 -33.38 9.34
N MET A 194 10.40 -32.62 9.18
CA MET A 194 9.53 -32.14 10.28
C MET A 194 8.35 -33.09 10.54
#